data_ddf533c719eefe817f21a4dbc42a98c6
#
_entry.id   ddf533c719eefe817f21a4dbc42a98c6
#
_cell.length_a   1.000
_cell.length_b   1.000
_cell.length_c   1.000
_cell.angle_alpha   90.00
_cell.angle_beta   90.00
_cell.angle_gamma   90.00
#
_symmetry.space_group_name_H-M   'P 1'
#
loop_
_entity.id
_entity.type
_entity.pdbx_description
1 polymer ?
#
loop_
_entity_poly.entity_id
_entity_poly.type
_entity_poly.pdbx_seq_one_letter_code
_entity_poly.pdbx_strand_id
1 'polypeptide(L)'
;ARRWVTDLSGDRVGVPYVKPGDEGFVRTDIRFSHEYVTPMAAIFWRDFVGAAEKVVDPGSIFFFRDHLTFLELAMTDARKAEGLLDVALELKKKQEEFAEEQGITLYGELPRTARNSIVQGSEAICHSKMLERHVLPGQVVIGSDSHTPHSGAVGCVAFGVGNADAM
;
A
#
# COMPACT_ATOMS: atom_id res chain seq x y z
N ALA A 1 -9.93 7.72 -18.21
CA ALA A 1 -9.23 8.75 -17.43
C ALA A 1 -10.05 10.04 -17.28
N ARG A 2 -10.63 10.57 -18.36
CA ARG A 2 -11.35 11.89 -18.37
C ARG A 2 -12.41 12.03 -17.28
N ARG A 3 -13.19 11.00 -17.02
CA ARG A 3 -14.31 11.05 -16.05
C ARG A 3 -13.86 11.16 -14.59
N TRP A 4 -12.60 10.95 -14.30
CA TRP A 4 -12.05 10.98 -12.95
C TRP A 4 -11.26 12.25 -12.64
N VAL A 5 -11.04 13.10 -13.65
CA VAL A 5 -10.36 14.38 -13.45
C VAL A 5 -11.37 15.44 -13.01
N THR A 6 -11.02 16.14 -11.97
CA THR A 6 -11.81 17.23 -11.39
C THR A 6 -10.97 18.50 -11.46
N ASP A 7 -11.59 19.65 -11.69
CA ASP A 7 -10.86 20.91 -11.62
C ASP A 7 -10.42 21.23 -10.17
N LEU A 8 -9.56 22.22 -10.00
CA LEU A 8 -9.00 22.57 -8.68
C LEU A 8 -10.06 23.04 -7.66
N SER A 9 -11.23 23.49 -8.12
CA SER A 9 -12.34 23.85 -7.21
C SER A 9 -13.05 22.62 -6.65
N GLY A 10 -12.90 21.45 -7.29
CA GLY A 10 -13.62 20.24 -6.93
C GLY A 10 -15.08 20.19 -7.37
N ASP A 11 -15.57 21.25 -8.02
CA ASP A 11 -16.99 21.39 -8.37
C ASP A 11 -17.41 20.56 -9.59
N ARG A 12 -16.46 20.24 -10.45
CA ARG A 12 -16.72 19.49 -11.69
C ARG A 12 -15.90 18.21 -11.74
N VAL A 13 -16.60 17.10 -11.88
CA VAL A 13 -16.01 15.77 -12.08
C VAL A 13 -16.18 15.35 -13.53
N GLY A 14 -15.13 14.77 -14.10
CA GLY A 14 -15.17 14.27 -15.46
C GLY A 14 -15.07 15.37 -16.51
N VAL A 15 -14.06 16.23 -16.40
CA VAL A 15 -13.78 17.25 -17.42
C VAL A 15 -13.67 16.66 -18.82
N PRO A 16 -14.12 17.35 -19.88
CA PRO A 16 -14.20 16.78 -21.22
C PRO A 16 -12.85 16.45 -21.84
N TYR A 17 -11.82 17.17 -21.46
CA TYR A 17 -10.44 16.92 -21.89
C TYR A 17 -9.43 17.51 -20.91
N VAL A 18 -8.21 17.00 -20.94
CA VAL A 18 -7.02 17.54 -20.27
C VAL A 18 -5.88 17.62 -21.26
N LYS A 19 -5.01 18.57 -21.10
CA LYS A 19 -3.80 18.79 -21.90
C LYS A 19 -2.58 18.95 -21.00
N PRO A 20 -1.37 18.77 -21.50
CA PRO A 20 -0.15 19.04 -20.73
C PRO A 20 -0.16 20.46 -20.13
N GLY A 21 0.14 20.57 -18.84
CA GLY A 21 0.12 21.82 -18.08
C GLY A 21 -1.19 22.11 -17.36
N ASP A 22 -2.26 21.36 -17.60
CA ASP A 22 -3.48 21.48 -16.82
C ASP A 22 -3.28 20.88 -15.43
N GLU A 23 -3.85 21.53 -14.42
CA GLU A 23 -3.83 21.12 -13.03
C GLU A 23 -5.26 20.74 -12.57
N GLY A 24 -5.35 19.77 -11.67
CA GLY A 24 -6.64 19.33 -11.15
C GLY A 24 -6.51 18.13 -10.22
N PHE A 25 -7.65 17.58 -9.83
CA PHE A 25 -7.72 16.35 -9.03
C PHE A 25 -8.05 15.17 -9.91
N VAL A 26 -7.44 14.02 -9.65
CA VAL A 26 -7.76 12.76 -10.30
C VAL A 26 -8.14 11.73 -9.26
N ARG A 27 -9.21 10.99 -9.51
CA ARG A 27 -9.58 9.88 -8.64
C ARG A 27 -8.56 8.75 -8.75
N THR A 28 -8.05 8.31 -7.61
CA THR A 28 -7.23 7.11 -7.50
C THR A 28 -8.13 5.89 -7.47
N ASP A 29 -7.87 4.92 -8.34
CA ASP A 29 -8.63 3.68 -8.41
C ASP A 29 -8.11 2.63 -7.42
N ILE A 30 -6.80 2.54 -7.25
CA ILE A 30 -6.14 1.54 -6.41
C ILE A 30 -5.02 2.18 -5.60
N ARG A 31 -4.90 1.73 -4.35
CA ARG A 31 -3.81 2.10 -3.43
C ARG A 31 -3.20 0.85 -2.84
N PHE A 32 -1.88 0.85 -2.65
CA PHE A 32 -1.25 -0.23 -1.90
C PHE A 32 -0.05 0.26 -1.07
N SER A 33 0.21 -0.46 0.00
CA SER A 33 1.28 -0.14 0.96
C SER A 33 1.87 -1.42 1.54
N HIS A 34 3.00 -1.27 2.21
CA HIS A 34 3.74 -2.36 2.85
C HIS A 34 4.05 -2.05 4.32
N GLU A 35 4.63 -3.01 5.02
CA GLU A 35 4.82 -2.97 6.47
C GLU A 35 5.75 -1.88 7.00
N TYR A 36 6.56 -1.24 6.16
CA TYR A 36 7.36 -0.08 6.57
C TYR A 36 6.54 1.21 6.69
N VAL A 37 5.52 1.37 5.84
CA VAL A 37 4.78 2.61 5.65
C VAL A 37 3.44 2.58 6.37
N THR A 38 2.73 1.48 6.28
CA THR A 38 1.37 1.34 6.83
C THR A 38 1.25 1.74 8.31
N PRO A 39 2.21 1.38 9.22
CA PRO A 39 2.10 1.79 10.62
C PRO A 39 2.11 3.30 10.81
N MET A 40 2.85 4.02 9.97
CA MET A 40 2.87 5.48 10.00
C MET A 40 1.56 6.06 9.49
N ALA A 41 1.02 5.51 8.39
CA ALA A 41 -0.29 5.87 7.88
C ALA A 41 -1.39 5.63 8.93
N ALA A 42 -1.31 4.55 9.71
CA ALA A 42 -2.24 4.27 10.79
C ALA A 42 -2.19 5.31 11.93
N ILE A 43 -0.99 5.76 12.30
CA ILE A 43 -0.82 6.82 13.30
C ILE A 43 -1.45 8.12 12.79
N PHE A 44 -1.11 8.54 11.60
CA PHE A 44 -1.64 9.75 11.02
C PHE A 44 -3.17 9.69 10.83
N TRP A 45 -3.68 8.55 10.40
CA TRP A 45 -5.14 8.35 10.32
C TRP A 45 -5.83 8.63 11.66
N ARG A 46 -5.31 8.03 12.74
CA ARG A 46 -5.86 8.19 14.08
C ARG A 46 -5.76 9.63 14.58
N ASP A 47 -4.66 10.31 14.28
CA ASP A 47 -4.37 11.65 14.79
C ASP A 47 -5.09 12.76 13.99
N PHE A 48 -5.24 12.62 12.68
CA PHE A 48 -5.79 13.68 11.82
C PHE A 48 -7.19 13.39 11.31
N VAL A 49 -7.56 12.14 11.09
CA VAL A 49 -8.91 11.77 10.62
C VAL A 49 -9.80 11.39 11.80
N GLY A 50 -9.27 10.59 12.70
CA GLY A 50 -9.95 10.11 13.89
C GLY A 50 -9.99 8.59 13.97
N ALA A 51 -9.75 8.05 15.17
CA ALA A 51 -9.64 6.60 15.38
C ALA A 51 -10.96 5.84 15.11
N ALA A 52 -12.10 6.51 15.19
CA ALA A 52 -13.42 5.91 14.92
C ALA A 52 -13.80 5.92 13.45
N GLU A 53 -13.09 6.71 12.65
CA GLU A 53 -13.41 6.85 11.23
C GLU A 53 -12.93 5.64 10.42
N LYS A 54 -13.66 5.35 9.36
CA LYS A 54 -13.36 4.24 8.44
C LYS A 54 -13.02 4.75 7.05
N VAL A 55 -12.12 4.05 6.39
CA VAL A 55 -11.85 4.32 4.96
C VAL A 55 -13.11 4.07 4.14
N VAL A 56 -13.36 4.95 3.17
CA VAL A 56 -14.60 4.92 2.37
C VAL A 56 -14.68 3.70 1.47
N ASP A 57 -13.55 3.27 0.91
CA ASP A 57 -13.48 2.15 -0.04
C ASP A 57 -12.28 1.24 0.30
N PRO A 58 -12.41 0.38 1.33
CA PRO A 58 -11.34 -0.52 1.72
C PRO A 58 -11.01 -1.57 0.66
N GLY A 59 -11.96 -1.89 -0.24
CA GLY A 59 -11.75 -2.81 -1.34
C GLY A 59 -10.79 -2.32 -2.42
N SER A 60 -10.48 -1.02 -2.44
CA SER A 60 -9.48 -0.42 -3.34
C SER A 60 -8.09 -0.29 -2.72
N ILE A 61 -7.91 -0.77 -1.49
CA ILE A 61 -6.67 -0.64 -0.72
C ILE A 61 -6.12 -2.03 -0.41
N PHE A 62 -4.81 -2.21 -0.61
CA PHE A 62 -4.12 -3.49 -0.37
C PHE A 62 -2.86 -3.27 0.44
N PHE A 63 -2.67 -4.08 1.48
CA PHE A 63 -1.44 -4.11 2.28
C PHE A 63 -0.67 -5.38 2.05
N PHE A 64 0.66 -5.28 2.14
CA PHE A 64 1.57 -6.39 1.87
C PHE A 64 2.61 -6.53 2.97
N ARG A 65 2.97 -7.78 3.28
CA ARG A 65 4.10 -8.17 4.14
C ARG A 65 5.16 -8.87 3.32
N ASP A 66 5.88 -8.14 2.52
CA ASP A 66 6.89 -8.69 1.61
C ASP A 66 8.29 -8.10 1.77
N HIS A 67 8.43 -6.97 2.44
CA HIS A 67 9.72 -6.32 2.64
C HIS A 67 10.48 -6.85 3.86
N LEU A 68 9.80 -7.21 4.96
CA LEU A 68 10.41 -7.70 6.21
C LEU A 68 10.26 -9.21 6.41
N THR A 69 9.83 -9.95 5.42
CA THR A 69 9.48 -11.36 5.53
C THR A 69 10.62 -12.25 6.02
N PHE A 70 11.83 -12.02 5.54
CA PHE A 70 13.00 -12.81 5.90
C PHE A 70 13.87 -12.20 7.00
N LEU A 71 13.41 -11.11 7.61
CA LEU A 71 14.23 -10.35 8.55
C LEU A 71 14.66 -11.18 9.76
N GLU A 72 13.75 -12.00 10.30
CA GLU A 72 14.05 -12.90 11.43
C GLU A 72 15.17 -13.89 11.10
N LEU A 73 15.22 -14.38 9.87
CA LEU A 73 16.24 -15.33 9.39
C LEU A 73 17.56 -14.66 9.02
N ALA A 74 17.46 -13.46 8.43
CA ALA A 74 18.62 -12.75 7.89
C ALA A 74 19.33 -11.87 8.94
N MET A 75 18.65 -11.48 10.01
CA MET A 75 19.18 -10.58 11.03
C MET A 75 20.22 -11.30 11.90
N THR A 76 21.38 -10.67 12.12
CA THR A 76 22.42 -11.19 12.99
C THR A 76 21.97 -11.17 14.46
N ASP A 77 22.55 -12.07 15.28
CA ASP A 77 22.21 -12.14 16.70
C ASP A 77 22.55 -10.84 17.46
N ALA A 78 23.60 -10.14 17.05
CA ALA A 78 23.94 -8.83 17.61
C ALA A 78 22.80 -7.82 17.41
N ARG A 79 22.24 -7.72 16.20
CA ARG A 79 21.12 -6.81 15.90
C ARG A 79 19.81 -7.23 16.56
N LYS A 80 19.58 -8.54 16.73
CA LYS A 80 18.44 -9.04 17.50
C LYS A 80 18.59 -8.64 18.98
N ALA A 81 19.79 -8.74 19.54
CA ALA A 81 20.07 -8.31 20.92
C ALA A 81 19.89 -6.80 21.13
N GLU A 82 20.03 -5.99 20.09
CA GLU A 82 19.72 -4.54 20.09
C GLU A 82 18.20 -4.25 20.02
N GLY A 83 17.34 -5.27 19.93
CA GLY A 83 15.89 -5.11 19.87
C GLY A 83 15.33 -4.76 18.49
N LEU A 84 16.15 -4.76 17.43
CA LEU A 84 15.69 -4.37 16.09
C LEU A 84 14.66 -5.34 15.51
N LEU A 85 14.71 -6.61 15.89
CA LEU A 85 13.70 -7.58 15.48
C LEU A 85 12.35 -7.27 16.12
N ASP A 86 12.34 -6.90 17.40
CA ASP A 86 11.11 -6.56 18.12
C ASP A 86 10.43 -5.34 17.50
N VAL A 87 11.21 -4.34 17.11
CA VAL A 87 10.69 -3.16 16.36
C VAL A 87 10.03 -3.59 15.06
N ALA A 88 10.66 -4.47 14.28
CA ALA A 88 10.10 -4.96 13.02
C ALA A 88 8.81 -5.76 13.23
N LEU A 89 8.76 -6.58 14.27
CA LEU A 89 7.55 -7.35 14.62
C LEU A 89 6.41 -6.44 15.07
N GLU A 90 6.72 -5.36 15.79
CA GLU A 90 5.74 -4.36 16.20
C GLU A 90 5.17 -3.60 14.99
N LEU A 91 5.99 -3.28 13.98
CA LEU A 91 5.50 -2.68 12.73
C LEU A 91 4.52 -3.60 12.02
N LYS A 92 4.85 -4.88 11.91
CA LYS A 92 3.97 -5.90 11.32
C LYS A 92 2.63 -6.00 12.06
N LYS A 93 2.67 -5.99 13.39
CA LYS A 93 1.47 -6.02 14.22
C LYS A 93 0.58 -4.81 14.01
N LYS A 94 1.15 -3.61 14.00
CA LYS A 94 0.41 -2.36 13.74
C LYS A 94 -0.24 -2.33 12.37
N GLN A 95 0.42 -2.87 11.35
CA GLN A 95 -0.16 -3.03 10.03
C GLN A 95 -1.39 -3.94 10.05
N GLU A 96 -1.29 -5.09 10.73
CA GLU A 96 -2.37 -6.07 10.85
C GLU A 96 -3.58 -5.49 11.58
N GLU A 97 -3.34 -4.85 12.73
CA GLU A 97 -4.38 -4.18 13.50
C GLU A 97 -5.11 -3.12 12.67
N PHE A 98 -4.37 -2.30 11.93
CA PHE A 98 -4.98 -1.27 11.09
C PHE A 98 -5.73 -1.86 9.89
N ALA A 99 -5.20 -2.91 9.27
CA ALA A 99 -5.90 -3.62 8.19
C ALA A 99 -7.24 -4.19 8.67
N GLU A 100 -7.24 -4.85 9.84
CA GLU A 100 -8.43 -5.41 10.45
C GLU A 100 -9.44 -4.31 10.84
N GLU A 101 -8.97 -3.26 11.53
CA GLU A 101 -9.80 -2.12 11.91
C GLU A 101 -10.50 -1.49 10.72
N GLN A 102 -9.82 -1.35 9.60
CA GLN A 102 -10.32 -0.67 8.40
C GLN A 102 -11.00 -1.61 7.38
N GLY A 103 -10.92 -2.92 7.57
CA GLY A 103 -11.44 -3.91 6.62
C GLY A 103 -10.63 -3.99 5.32
N ILE A 104 -9.34 -3.66 5.39
CA ILE A 104 -8.43 -3.65 4.24
C ILE A 104 -7.83 -5.04 4.02
N THR A 105 -7.71 -5.44 2.76
CA THR A 105 -7.07 -6.72 2.40
C THR A 105 -5.57 -6.66 2.70
N LEU A 106 -5.11 -7.55 3.59
CA LEU A 106 -3.70 -7.75 3.90
C LEU A 106 -3.19 -9.07 3.32
N TYR A 107 -2.20 -9.01 2.46
CA TYR A 107 -1.40 -10.15 2.03
C TYR A 107 -0.27 -10.38 3.04
N GLY A 108 -0.47 -11.36 3.91
CA GLY A 108 0.36 -11.62 5.07
C GLY A 108 1.58 -12.50 4.78
N GLU A 109 2.13 -13.02 5.84
CA GLU A 109 3.18 -14.05 5.79
C GLU A 109 2.54 -15.45 5.80
N LEU A 110 3.16 -16.38 5.08
CA LEU A 110 2.74 -17.77 5.10
C LEU A 110 2.88 -18.33 6.53
N PRO A 111 1.91 -19.13 6.99
CA PRO A 111 2.02 -19.82 8.28
C PRO A 111 3.30 -20.63 8.39
N ARG A 112 3.90 -20.69 9.58
CA ARG A 112 5.14 -21.46 9.79
C ARG A 112 5.01 -22.94 9.40
N THR A 113 3.81 -23.51 9.55
CA THR A 113 3.52 -24.89 9.14
C THR A 113 3.52 -25.10 7.62
N ALA A 114 3.27 -24.04 6.86
CA ALA A 114 3.35 -24.05 5.39
C ALA A 114 4.74 -23.64 4.88
N ARG A 115 5.61 -23.17 5.77
CA ARG A 115 6.98 -22.75 5.44
C ARG A 115 7.88 -23.98 5.39
N ASN A 116 8.31 -24.33 4.22
CA ASN A 116 9.43 -25.25 4.00
C ASN A 116 10.59 -24.50 3.34
N SER A 117 11.65 -25.17 3.01
CA SER A 117 12.83 -24.56 2.37
C SER A 117 12.55 -23.89 1.02
N ILE A 118 11.38 -24.08 0.43
CA ILE A 118 10.99 -23.56 -0.86
C ILE A 118 9.88 -22.50 -0.72
N VAL A 119 8.99 -22.65 0.25
CA VAL A 119 7.77 -21.83 0.41
C VAL A 119 7.83 -21.03 1.71
N GLN A 120 8.98 -20.46 2.03
CA GLN A 120 9.10 -19.50 3.13
C GLN A 120 8.88 -18.10 2.59
N GLY A 121 8.14 -17.29 3.31
CA GLY A 121 8.07 -15.88 3.02
C GLY A 121 6.67 -15.31 3.07
N SER A 122 6.44 -14.31 2.23
CA SER A 122 5.18 -13.63 2.08
C SER A 122 4.19 -14.45 1.27
N GLU A 123 2.92 -14.25 1.54
CA GLU A 123 1.81 -14.74 0.73
C GLU A 123 1.84 -14.16 -0.69
N ALA A 124 2.35 -12.94 -0.83
CA ALA A 124 2.47 -12.27 -2.11
C ALA A 124 3.58 -11.21 -2.10
N ILE A 125 4.25 -11.02 -3.24
CA ILE A 125 5.10 -9.85 -3.51
C ILE A 125 4.21 -8.76 -4.09
N CYS A 126 4.23 -7.56 -3.49
CA CYS A 126 3.27 -6.49 -3.78
C CYS A 126 3.17 -6.17 -5.27
N HIS A 127 4.29 -5.87 -5.93
CA HIS A 127 4.27 -5.45 -7.34
C HIS A 127 3.76 -6.53 -8.28
N SER A 128 4.18 -7.78 -8.08
CA SER A 128 3.72 -8.93 -8.86
C SER A 128 2.23 -9.17 -8.64
N LYS A 129 1.79 -9.17 -7.38
CA LYS A 129 0.39 -9.40 -7.04
C LYS A 129 -0.52 -8.31 -7.58
N MET A 130 -0.07 -7.05 -7.54
CA MET A 130 -0.81 -5.93 -8.11
C MET A 130 -1.03 -6.13 -9.61
N LEU A 131 0.01 -6.50 -10.38
CA LEU A 131 -0.10 -6.78 -11.81
C LEU A 131 -1.01 -7.98 -12.12
N GLU A 132 -0.90 -9.05 -11.34
CA GLU A 132 -1.60 -10.30 -11.61
C GLU A 132 -3.10 -10.25 -11.29
N ARG A 133 -3.51 -9.41 -10.33
CA ARG A 133 -4.84 -9.54 -9.73
C ARG A 133 -5.63 -8.25 -9.59
N HIS A 134 -5.00 -7.09 -9.52
CA HIS A 134 -5.68 -5.90 -9.04
C HIS A 134 -5.70 -4.75 -10.03
N VAL A 135 -4.63 -4.55 -10.80
CA VAL A 135 -4.53 -3.40 -11.69
C VAL A 135 -5.03 -3.70 -13.10
N LEU A 136 -5.69 -2.72 -13.69
CA LEU A 136 -6.25 -2.81 -15.04
C LEU A 136 -5.77 -1.61 -15.88
N PRO A 137 -5.71 -1.76 -17.21
CA PRO A 137 -5.39 -0.64 -18.10
C PRO A 137 -6.29 0.57 -17.86
N GLY A 138 -5.69 1.75 -17.87
CA GLY A 138 -6.41 3.02 -17.71
C GLY A 138 -6.73 3.44 -16.28
N GLN A 139 -6.39 2.65 -15.29
CA GLN A 139 -6.51 3.00 -13.87
C GLN A 139 -5.41 3.95 -13.41
N VAL A 140 -5.67 4.64 -12.30
CA VAL A 140 -4.68 5.39 -11.52
C VAL A 140 -4.36 4.62 -10.26
N VAL A 141 -3.08 4.28 -10.09
CA VAL A 141 -2.56 3.45 -9.00
C VAL A 141 -1.55 4.23 -8.19
N ILE A 142 -1.74 4.28 -6.89
CA ILE A 142 -0.80 4.90 -5.94
C ILE A 142 -0.26 3.82 -5.01
N GLY A 143 1.05 3.79 -4.84
CA GLY A 143 1.70 2.93 -3.86
C GLY A 143 2.69 3.70 -3.00
N SER A 144 2.95 3.20 -1.81
CA SER A 144 3.94 3.79 -0.90
C SER A 144 5.36 3.27 -1.15
N ASP A 145 5.59 2.61 -2.26
CA ASP A 145 6.89 2.06 -2.67
C ASP A 145 7.41 2.74 -3.94
N SER A 146 8.73 2.93 -4.02
CA SER A 146 9.40 3.57 -5.16
C SER A 146 9.28 2.79 -6.47
N HIS A 147 9.00 1.49 -6.42
CA HIS A 147 8.79 0.63 -7.58
C HIS A 147 7.32 0.52 -8.01
N THR A 148 6.42 1.29 -7.43
CA THR A 148 5.00 1.36 -7.83
C THR A 148 4.80 1.57 -9.35
N PRO A 149 5.65 2.37 -10.08
CA PRO A 149 5.56 2.50 -11.53
C PRO A 149 5.62 1.18 -12.32
N HIS A 150 6.09 0.08 -11.72
CA HIS A 150 6.01 -1.26 -12.30
C HIS A 150 4.59 -1.65 -12.74
N SER A 151 3.59 -1.22 -12.01
CA SER A 151 2.18 -1.43 -12.37
C SER A 151 1.80 -0.77 -13.70
N GLY A 152 2.55 0.23 -14.16
CA GLY A 152 2.36 0.86 -15.46
C GLY A 152 2.56 -0.09 -16.66
N ALA A 153 3.20 -1.24 -16.46
CA ALA A 153 3.41 -2.25 -17.50
C ALA A 153 2.12 -2.76 -18.15
N VAL A 154 0.99 -2.69 -17.45
CA VAL A 154 -0.32 -3.07 -17.99
C VAL A 154 -1.13 -1.91 -18.55
N GLY A 155 -0.54 -0.71 -18.65
CA GLY A 155 -1.21 0.47 -19.23
C GLY A 155 -2.05 1.26 -18.23
N CYS A 156 -1.75 1.18 -16.94
CA CYS A 156 -2.26 2.10 -15.92
C CYS A 156 -1.29 3.26 -15.70
N VAL A 157 -1.75 4.32 -15.04
CA VAL A 157 -0.89 5.39 -14.51
C VAL A 157 -0.54 5.04 -13.08
N ALA A 158 0.73 4.75 -12.81
CA ALA A 158 1.16 4.29 -11.50
C ALA A 158 2.37 5.08 -11.01
N PHE A 159 2.34 5.50 -9.75
CA PHE A 159 3.45 6.24 -9.13
C PHE A 159 3.52 5.97 -7.61
N GLY A 160 4.75 6.03 -7.10
CA GLY A 160 5.03 5.94 -5.67
C GLY A 160 4.94 7.31 -5.01
N VAL A 161 4.46 7.32 -3.77
CA VAL A 161 4.36 8.51 -2.93
C VAL A 161 5.03 8.26 -1.57
N GLY A 162 5.42 9.33 -0.91
CA GLY A 162 5.93 9.26 0.47
C GLY A 162 4.85 8.96 1.49
N ASN A 163 5.27 8.67 2.72
CA ASN A 163 4.36 8.31 3.81
C ASN A 163 3.28 9.38 4.06
N ALA A 164 3.67 10.66 4.01
CA ALA A 164 2.75 11.77 4.23
C ALA A 164 1.74 11.96 3.09
N ASP A 165 2.12 11.59 1.87
CA ASP A 165 1.28 11.76 0.68
C ASP A 165 0.38 10.54 0.43
N ALA A 166 0.67 9.42 1.10
CA ALA A 166 -0.08 8.16 0.97
C ALA A 166 -1.40 8.16 1.76
N MET A 167 -1.60 9.19 2.56
CA MET A 167 -2.78 9.40 3.40
C MET A 167 -3.73 10.39 2.78
#